data_7654b12ec1c282ffb32f0f547e00e20b
#
_entry.id   7654b12ec1c282ffb32f0f547e00e20b
#
_cell.length_a   1.000
_cell.length_b   1.000
_cell.length_c   1.000
_cell.angle_alpha   90.00
_cell.angle_beta   90.00
_cell.angle_gamma   90.00
#
_symmetry.space_group_name_H-M   'P 1'
#
loop_
_entity.id
_entity.type
_entity.pdbx_description
1 polymer ?
#
loop_
_entity_poly.entity_id
_entity_poly.type
_entity_poly.pdbx_seq_one_letter_code
_entity_poly.pdbx_strand_id
1 'polypeptide(L)'
;MVVFLSLNQTLKGRIPEITEDRKKCTICSWQNFCNKEAKENGFLTDIDGIGSKTASILIKNGISNINELADSKKNELGDKISNFKDDKYKKADKFINQAKSYISGNPIKLNKVDILSNLFFKKDSGFFVFDIESNPDEKHDFLYGFLTIKNLSEDIKEELYEPIFNINKKTKNYEQKIKSKLFSEKDWPVLHYGETEKIAIVFLLKKLNCTCEEIESIKSRFLDLHNLIRKAYILPIKNYTLKTVASWTGFEWEQKNVSGSKALYWWIQYQITRNDIFLKKIVRYNKD
;
A
#
# COMPACT_ATOMS: atom_id res chain seq x y z
N MET A 1 -17.20 26.48 18.37
CA MET A 1 -17.31 26.39 19.83
C MET A 1 -16.73 25.09 20.39
N VAL A 2 -17.07 23.91 19.84
CA VAL A 2 -16.56 22.59 20.31
C VAL A 2 -15.03 22.45 20.20
N VAL A 3 -14.42 22.92 19.11
CA VAL A 3 -12.95 22.85 18.91
C VAL A 3 -12.17 23.71 19.94
N PHE A 4 -12.68 24.86 20.31
CA PHE A 4 -12.04 25.70 21.33
C PHE A 4 -12.13 25.13 22.74
N LEU A 5 -13.22 24.42 23.05
CA LEU A 5 -13.37 23.74 24.35
C LEU A 5 -12.43 22.55 24.47
N SER A 6 -12.24 21.78 23.43
CA SER A 6 -11.30 20.65 23.38
C SER A 6 -9.84 21.11 23.46
N LEU A 7 -9.45 22.19 22.75
CA LEU A 7 -8.13 22.79 22.84
C LEU A 7 -7.82 23.32 24.27
N ASN A 8 -8.79 23.97 24.90
CA ASN A 8 -8.65 24.49 26.26
C ASN A 8 -8.50 23.37 27.31
N GLN A 9 -9.15 22.21 27.10
CA GLN A 9 -8.99 21.03 27.95
C GLN A 9 -7.61 20.38 27.76
N THR A 10 -7.13 20.29 26.52
CA THR A 10 -5.80 19.76 26.20
C THR A 10 -4.67 20.65 26.79
N LEU A 11 -4.82 21.98 26.70
CA LEU A 11 -3.89 22.93 27.33
C LEU A 11 -3.88 22.83 28.87
N LYS A 12 -4.95 22.31 29.48
CA LYS A 12 -5.03 22.01 30.91
C LYS A 12 -4.52 20.59 31.27
N GLY A 13 -3.83 19.92 30.36
CA GLY A 13 -3.24 18.59 30.58
C GLY A 13 -4.23 17.43 30.47
N ARG A 14 -5.47 17.65 30.02
CA ARG A 14 -6.41 16.55 29.76
C ARG A 14 -6.09 15.91 28.41
N ILE A 15 -5.95 14.58 28.42
CA ILE A 15 -5.80 13.79 27.20
C ILE A 15 -7.10 13.90 26.41
N PRO A 16 -7.05 14.27 25.10
CA PRO A 16 -8.27 14.34 24.29
C PRO A 16 -8.91 12.96 24.15
N GLU A 17 -10.24 12.92 24.12
CA GLU A 17 -10.97 11.67 23.86
C GLU A 17 -10.57 11.08 22.51
N ILE A 18 -10.40 9.76 22.49
CA ILE A 18 -10.05 9.04 21.28
C ILE A 18 -11.26 9.00 20.37
N THR A 19 -11.04 9.38 19.11
CA THR A 19 -12.08 9.37 18.08
C THR A 19 -11.97 8.16 17.16
N GLU A 20 -13.10 7.65 16.69
CA GLU A 20 -13.17 6.67 15.61
C GLU A 20 -12.63 7.24 14.28
N ASP A 21 -12.77 8.55 14.04
CA ASP A 21 -12.21 9.21 12.85
C ASP A 21 -10.77 9.66 13.09
N ARG A 22 -9.82 8.73 12.88
CA ARG A 22 -8.38 8.98 13.05
C ARG A 22 -7.65 9.36 11.76
N LYS A 23 -8.38 9.64 10.67
CA LYS A 23 -7.74 10.02 9.38
C LYS A 23 -6.90 11.29 9.47
N LYS A 24 -7.33 12.25 10.28
CA LYS A 24 -6.60 13.51 10.51
C LYS A 24 -5.47 13.39 11.53
N CYS A 25 -5.33 12.25 12.18
CA CYS A 25 -4.33 12.05 13.24
C CYS A 25 -2.91 11.78 12.72
N THR A 26 -2.71 11.71 11.41
CA THR A 26 -1.40 11.40 10.80
C THR A 26 -0.29 12.39 11.13
N ILE A 27 -0.65 13.64 11.48
CA ILE A 27 0.27 14.72 11.88
C ILE A 27 0.19 15.04 13.38
N CYS A 28 -0.61 14.30 14.13
CA CYS A 28 -0.84 14.55 15.55
C CYS A 28 0.24 13.91 16.42
N SER A 29 0.83 14.67 17.35
CA SER A 29 1.85 14.16 18.28
C SER A 29 1.34 13.04 19.20
N TRP A 30 0.03 12.94 19.41
CA TRP A 30 -0.64 11.93 20.23
C TRP A 30 -1.01 10.67 19.46
N GLN A 31 -0.68 10.60 18.16
CA GLN A 31 -1.09 9.50 17.28
C GLN A 31 -0.74 8.12 17.85
N ASN A 32 0.49 7.95 18.31
CA ASN A 32 0.96 6.66 18.85
C ASN A 32 0.20 6.25 20.10
N PHE A 33 -0.04 7.20 21.00
CA PHE A 33 -0.84 6.97 22.20
C PHE A 33 -2.26 6.57 21.83
N CYS A 34 -2.96 7.37 21.02
CA CYS A 34 -4.34 7.07 20.61
C CYS A 34 -4.47 5.77 19.83
N ASN A 35 -3.48 5.40 19.02
CA ASN A 35 -3.49 4.12 18.31
C ASN A 35 -3.32 2.93 19.26
N LYS A 36 -2.50 3.06 20.32
CA LYS A 36 -2.35 2.04 21.35
C LYS A 36 -3.67 1.85 22.12
N GLU A 37 -4.23 2.91 22.64
CA GLU A 37 -5.51 2.91 23.34
C GLU A 37 -6.65 2.33 22.48
N ALA A 38 -6.72 2.73 21.18
CA ALA A 38 -7.75 2.21 20.28
C ALA A 38 -7.60 0.70 20.05
N LYS A 39 -6.37 0.20 19.96
CA LYS A 39 -6.08 -1.22 19.84
C LYS A 39 -6.50 -1.98 21.11
N GLU A 40 -6.18 -1.45 22.30
CA GLU A 40 -6.54 -2.03 23.59
C GLU A 40 -8.07 -2.06 23.81
N ASN A 41 -8.77 -1.05 23.33
CA ASN A 41 -10.24 -0.96 23.42
C ASN A 41 -10.97 -1.65 22.25
N GLY A 42 -10.26 -2.22 21.30
CA GLY A 42 -10.84 -2.94 20.16
C GLY A 42 -11.70 -2.09 19.24
N PHE A 43 -11.22 -0.88 18.87
CA PHE A 43 -11.98 0.02 18.00
C PHE A 43 -12.22 -0.58 16.62
N LEU A 44 -13.46 -0.51 16.15
CA LEU A 44 -13.89 -1.04 14.86
C LEU A 44 -13.10 -0.48 13.67
N THR A 45 -12.61 0.76 13.77
CA THR A 45 -11.81 1.40 12.73
C THR A 45 -10.38 0.85 12.61
N ASP A 46 -9.99 -0.11 13.44
CA ASP A 46 -8.76 -0.88 13.26
C ASP A 46 -8.93 -2.09 12.33
N ILE A 47 -10.17 -2.34 11.88
CA ILE A 47 -10.48 -3.37 10.89
C ILE A 47 -10.44 -2.77 9.47
N ASP A 48 -9.73 -3.44 8.56
CA ASP A 48 -9.63 -3.00 7.15
C ASP A 48 -11.02 -2.87 6.51
N GLY A 49 -11.26 -1.72 5.88
CA GLY A 49 -12.52 -1.39 5.22
C GLY A 49 -13.60 -0.82 6.15
N ILE A 50 -13.36 -0.70 7.47
CA ILE A 50 -14.25 -0.03 8.40
C ILE A 50 -13.73 1.39 8.67
N GLY A 51 -14.33 2.38 8.02
CA GLY A 51 -14.11 3.79 8.34
C GLY A 51 -15.11 4.29 9.39
N SER A 52 -14.95 5.55 9.84
CA SER A 52 -15.79 6.18 10.87
C SER A 52 -17.29 6.08 10.60
N LYS A 53 -17.71 6.26 9.34
CA LYS A 53 -19.14 6.12 8.97
C LYS A 53 -19.66 4.70 9.17
N THR A 54 -18.89 3.70 8.75
CA THR A 54 -19.24 2.29 8.92
C THR A 54 -19.24 1.92 10.40
N ALA A 55 -18.24 2.34 11.17
CA ALA A 55 -18.16 2.14 12.61
C ALA A 55 -19.41 2.73 13.32
N SER A 56 -19.78 3.97 12.98
CA SER A 56 -21.00 4.60 13.55
C SER A 56 -22.27 3.82 13.27
N ILE A 57 -22.40 3.20 12.08
CA ILE A 57 -23.56 2.35 11.75
C ILE A 57 -23.53 1.07 12.60
N LEU A 58 -22.37 0.43 12.75
CA LEU A 58 -22.21 -0.78 13.54
C LEU A 58 -22.55 -0.50 15.02
N ILE A 59 -22.01 0.58 15.59
CA ILE A 59 -22.26 1.00 16.97
C ILE A 59 -23.76 1.25 17.22
N LYS A 60 -24.44 1.97 16.32
CA LYS A 60 -25.90 2.21 16.40
C LYS A 60 -26.71 0.91 16.35
N ASN A 61 -26.16 -0.15 15.77
CA ASN A 61 -26.77 -1.47 15.69
C ASN A 61 -26.28 -2.44 16.78
N GLY A 62 -25.63 -1.93 17.83
CA GLY A 62 -25.21 -2.70 19.00
C GLY A 62 -23.93 -3.50 18.80
N ILE A 63 -23.06 -3.10 17.86
CA ILE A 63 -21.75 -3.69 17.64
C ILE A 63 -20.70 -2.60 17.86
N SER A 64 -20.13 -2.54 19.06
CA SER A 64 -19.31 -1.42 19.52
C SER A 64 -17.81 -1.69 19.47
N ASN A 65 -17.39 -2.94 19.32
CA ASN A 65 -15.97 -3.32 19.29
C ASN A 65 -15.70 -4.52 18.38
N ILE A 66 -14.41 -4.83 18.19
CA ILE A 66 -13.95 -5.89 17.29
C ILE A 66 -14.42 -7.28 17.75
N ASN A 67 -14.50 -7.54 19.07
CA ASN A 67 -14.93 -8.84 19.59
C ASN A 67 -16.41 -9.10 19.23
N GLU A 68 -17.28 -8.13 19.50
CA GLU A 68 -18.71 -8.21 19.14
C GLU A 68 -18.91 -8.37 17.61
N LEU A 69 -18.03 -7.72 16.82
CA LEU A 69 -18.04 -7.88 15.36
C LEU A 69 -17.64 -9.31 14.94
N ALA A 70 -16.62 -9.89 15.58
CA ALA A 70 -16.16 -11.24 15.30
C ALA A 70 -17.21 -12.31 15.64
N ASP A 71 -17.99 -12.07 16.69
CA ASP A 71 -19.05 -12.98 17.17
C ASP A 71 -20.38 -12.79 16.41
N SER A 72 -20.49 -11.78 15.56
CA SER A 72 -21.70 -11.48 14.80
C SER A 72 -21.99 -12.58 13.78
N LYS A 73 -23.29 -12.83 13.52
CA LYS A 73 -23.71 -13.71 12.43
C LYS A 73 -23.83 -12.93 11.12
N LYS A 74 -23.37 -13.56 10.04
CA LYS A 74 -23.32 -12.95 8.69
C LYS A 74 -24.64 -12.34 8.25
N ASN A 75 -25.75 -13.06 8.42
CA ASN A 75 -27.06 -12.60 7.96
C ASN A 75 -27.58 -11.44 8.81
N GLU A 76 -27.48 -11.56 10.15
CA GLU A 76 -27.89 -10.48 11.07
C GLU A 76 -27.07 -9.21 10.84
N LEU A 77 -25.75 -9.33 10.66
CA LEU A 77 -24.90 -8.19 10.35
C LEU A 77 -25.21 -7.61 8.97
N GLY A 78 -25.43 -8.45 7.95
CA GLY A 78 -25.79 -8.02 6.61
C GLY A 78 -27.08 -7.16 6.60
N ASP A 79 -28.07 -7.55 7.38
CA ASP A 79 -29.32 -6.79 7.50
C ASP A 79 -29.13 -5.44 8.22
N LYS A 80 -28.27 -5.41 9.24
CA LYS A 80 -27.92 -4.18 9.97
C LYS A 80 -27.14 -3.17 9.10
N ILE A 81 -26.34 -3.64 8.14
CA ILE A 81 -25.56 -2.80 7.23
C ILE A 81 -26.21 -2.62 5.84
N SER A 82 -27.51 -2.81 5.73
CA SER A 82 -28.29 -2.79 4.47
C SER A 82 -28.18 -1.50 3.64
N ASN A 83 -27.72 -0.40 4.24
CA ASN A 83 -27.52 0.89 3.57
C ASN A 83 -26.32 0.93 2.59
N PHE A 84 -25.55 -0.16 2.46
CA PHE A 84 -24.47 -0.27 1.49
C PHE A 84 -25.02 -0.84 0.17
N LYS A 85 -24.68 -0.20 -0.97
CA LYS A 85 -25.12 -0.58 -2.32
C LYS A 85 -24.55 -1.92 -2.79
N ASP A 86 -23.47 -2.40 -2.18
CA ASP A 86 -22.81 -3.67 -2.50
C ASP A 86 -23.52 -4.86 -1.83
N ASP A 87 -23.15 -6.08 -2.24
CA ASP A 87 -23.61 -7.30 -1.58
C ASP A 87 -23.33 -7.26 -0.07
N LYS A 88 -24.38 -6.89 0.68
CA LYS A 88 -24.33 -6.65 2.13
C LYS A 88 -23.84 -7.89 2.91
N TYR A 89 -24.22 -9.08 2.48
CA TYR A 89 -23.83 -10.33 3.14
C TYR A 89 -22.36 -10.70 2.89
N LYS A 90 -21.86 -10.43 1.68
CA LYS A 90 -20.45 -10.62 1.35
C LYS A 90 -19.57 -9.62 2.11
N LYS A 91 -20.04 -8.39 2.28
CA LYS A 91 -19.36 -7.35 3.06
C LYS A 91 -19.37 -7.67 4.55
N ALA A 92 -20.50 -8.16 5.09
CA ALA A 92 -20.61 -8.63 6.47
C ALA A 92 -19.66 -9.79 6.74
N ASP A 93 -19.61 -10.78 5.87
CA ASP A 93 -18.68 -11.92 5.96
C ASP A 93 -17.22 -11.47 5.97
N LYS A 94 -16.86 -10.53 5.10
CA LYS A 94 -15.52 -9.95 5.08
C LYS A 94 -15.16 -9.26 6.40
N PHE A 95 -16.05 -8.45 6.96
CA PHE A 95 -15.80 -7.75 8.23
C PHE A 95 -15.64 -8.72 9.39
N ILE A 96 -16.51 -9.73 9.49
CA ILE A 96 -16.43 -10.77 10.53
C ILE A 96 -15.10 -11.53 10.42
N ASN A 97 -14.73 -11.98 9.23
CA ASN A 97 -13.48 -12.72 9.02
C ASN A 97 -12.25 -11.83 9.28
N GLN A 98 -12.31 -10.53 8.93
CA GLN A 98 -11.25 -9.59 9.25
C GLN A 98 -11.09 -9.41 10.76
N ALA A 99 -12.21 -9.29 11.51
CA ALA A 99 -12.19 -9.21 12.96
C ALA A 99 -11.63 -10.49 13.60
N LYS A 100 -12.04 -11.68 13.14
CA LYS A 100 -11.50 -12.97 13.58
C LYS A 100 -10.01 -13.11 13.33
N SER A 101 -9.55 -12.73 12.13
CA SER A 101 -8.13 -12.72 11.79
C SER A 101 -7.36 -11.77 12.70
N TYR A 102 -7.88 -10.56 12.92
CA TYR A 102 -7.24 -9.54 13.76
C TYR A 102 -7.09 -10.00 15.22
N ILE A 103 -8.12 -10.62 15.81
CA ILE A 103 -8.10 -11.13 17.19
C ILE A 103 -7.15 -12.31 17.33
N SER A 104 -7.20 -13.27 16.39
CA SER A 104 -6.37 -14.47 16.45
C SER A 104 -4.89 -14.23 16.10
N GLY A 105 -4.58 -13.09 15.46
CA GLY A 105 -3.24 -12.83 14.92
C GLY A 105 -2.87 -13.70 13.71
N ASN A 106 -3.80 -14.52 13.20
CA ASN A 106 -3.55 -15.47 12.12
C ASN A 106 -4.22 -15.05 10.81
N PRO A 107 -3.57 -15.23 9.65
CA PRO A 107 -4.19 -14.97 8.36
C PRO A 107 -5.26 -16.00 8.04
N ILE A 108 -6.33 -15.57 7.35
CA ILE A 108 -7.36 -16.46 6.81
C ILE A 108 -7.17 -16.58 5.30
N LYS A 109 -6.91 -17.80 4.80
CA LYS A 109 -6.80 -18.07 3.38
C LYS A 109 -8.18 -18.07 2.72
N LEU A 110 -8.38 -17.24 1.69
CA LEU A 110 -9.64 -17.09 0.98
C LEU A 110 -9.79 -18.07 -0.18
N ASN A 111 -8.72 -18.32 -0.91
CA ASN A 111 -8.69 -19.21 -2.07
C ASN A 111 -7.90 -20.47 -1.79
N LYS A 112 -8.42 -21.62 -2.28
CA LYS A 112 -7.71 -22.90 -2.25
C LYS A 112 -6.57 -22.97 -3.27
N VAL A 113 -6.59 -22.11 -4.29
CA VAL A 113 -5.52 -22.00 -5.28
C VAL A 113 -4.43 -21.14 -4.68
N ASP A 114 -3.24 -21.67 -4.64
CA ASP A 114 -2.05 -20.92 -4.25
C ASP A 114 -1.67 -19.98 -5.40
N ILE A 115 -2.27 -18.78 -5.39
CA ILE A 115 -2.03 -17.77 -6.43
C ILE A 115 -0.54 -17.39 -6.47
N LEU A 116 0.14 -17.49 -5.34
CA LEU A 116 1.55 -17.14 -5.23
C LEU A 116 2.46 -18.27 -5.74
N SER A 117 2.13 -19.54 -5.51
CA SER A 117 2.96 -20.65 -6.01
C SER A 117 2.99 -20.74 -7.54
N ASN A 118 1.90 -20.32 -8.20
CA ASN A 118 1.86 -20.26 -9.67
C ASN A 118 2.65 -19.08 -10.28
N LEU A 119 3.04 -18.10 -9.46
CA LEU A 119 3.86 -16.96 -9.87
C LEU A 119 5.36 -17.27 -9.82
N PHE A 120 5.76 -18.32 -9.10
CA PHE A 120 7.16 -18.61 -8.79
C PHE A 120 7.77 -19.60 -9.77
N PHE A 121 8.37 -19.10 -10.71
CA PHE A 121 9.76 -19.07 -11.17
C PHE A 121 10.21 -20.40 -11.76
N LYS A 122 10.14 -20.43 -13.08
CA LYS A 122 10.94 -21.41 -13.82
C LYS A 122 12.41 -21.21 -13.41
N LYS A 123 13.15 -22.28 -13.21
CA LYS A 123 14.61 -22.28 -13.06
C LYS A 123 15.20 -21.45 -14.21
N ASP A 124 16.18 -20.63 -13.90
CA ASP A 124 16.86 -19.71 -14.85
C ASP A 124 15.99 -18.53 -15.35
N SER A 125 14.89 -18.21 -14.67
CA SER A 125 14.08 -17.02 -14.92
C SER A 125 14.35 -15.95 -13.87
N GLY A 126 13.81 -14.74 -14.11
CA GLY A 126 13.86 -13.65 -13.14
C GLY A 126 12.59 -12.87 -13.10
N PHE A 127 12.61 -11.75 -12.37
CA PHE A 127 11.51 -10.81 -12.30
C PHE A 127 12.02 -9.41 -12.00
N PHE A 128 11.19 -8.44 -12.32
CA PHE A 128 11.40 -7.06 -11.90
C PHE A 128 10.50 -6.75 -10.71
N VAL A 129 11.03 -6.03 -9.70
CA VAL A 129 10.22 -5.28 -8.75
C VAL A 129 10.30 -3.82 -9.17
N PHE A 130 9.15 -3.17 -9.27
CA PHE A 130 9.03 -1.84 -9.85
C PHE A 130 8.24 -0.92 -8.94
N ASP A 131 8.78 0.26 -8.68
CA ASP A 131 8.15 1.30 -7.88
C ASP A 131 8.45 2.69 -8.44
N ILE A 132 7.55 3.65 -8.20
CA ILE A 132 7.60 5.03 -8.70
C ILE A 132 7.52 6.03 -7.56
N GLU A 133 8.37 7.07 -7.62
CA GLU A 133 8.24 8.25 -6.77
C GLU A 133 7.74 9.45 -7.58
N SER A 134 6.70 10.09 -7.05
CA SER A 134 5.97 11.13 -7.78
C SER A 134 5.83 12.42 -6.98
N ASN A 135 5.74 13.53 -7.71
CA ASN A 135 5.22 14.80 -7.22
C ASN A 135 3.76 14.95 -7.71
N PRO A 136 2.75 14.70 -6.87
CA PRO A 136 1.35 14.75 -7.28
C PRO A 136 0.89 16.14 -7.66
N ASP A 137 1.45 17.21 -7.04
CA ASP A 137 1.08 18.61 -7.33
C ASP A 137 1.50 19.01 -8.75
N GLU A 138 2.64 18.52 -9.23
CA GLU A 138 3.14 18.75 -10.58
C GLU A 138 2.74 17.66 -11.58
N LYS A 139 2.05 16.61 -11.13
CA LYS A 139 1.78 15.40 -11.92
C LYS A 139 3.05 14.88 -12.61
N HIS A 140 4.11 14.77 -11.81
CA HIS A 140 5.46 14.46 -12.29
C HIS A 140 6.04 13.26 -11.55
N ASP A 141 6.24 12.16 -12.28
CA ASP A 141 6.97 11.01 -11.79
C ASP A 141 8.47 11.30 -11.96
N PHE A 142 9.20 11.42 -10.85
CA PHE A 142 10.59 11.83 -10.88
C PHE A 142 11.59 10.68 -10.76
N LEU A 143 11.17 9.52 -10.23
CA LEU A 143 11.98 8.31 -10.15
C LEU A 143 11.17 7.08 -10.55
N TYR A 144 11.77 6.24 -11.36
CA TYR A 144 11.32 4.89 -11.72
C TYR A 144 12.39 3.91 -11.24
N GLY A 145 12.11 3.18 -10.16
CA GLY A 145 13.02 2.21 -9.55
C GLY A 145 12.75 0.81 -10.07
N PHE A 146 13.77 0.15 -10.61
CA PHE A 146 13.72 -1.26 -10.99
C PHE A 146 14.70 -2.07 -10.15
N LEU A 147 14.21 -3.04 -9.40
CA LEU A 147 15.03 -4.10 -8.83
C LEU A 147 14.91 -5.32 -9.74
N THR A 148 16.02 -5.72 -10.34
CA THR A 148 16.13 -6.93 -11.17
C THR A 148 16.57 -8.07 -10.28
N ILE A 149 15.79 -9.15 -10.24
CA ILE A 149 16.15 -10.36 -9.50
C ILE A 149 16.23 -11.51 -10.50
N LYS A 150 17.40 -12.14 -10.57
CA LYS A 150 17.65 -13.35 -11.37
C LYS A 150 17.77 -14.56 -10.46
N ASN A 151 17.05 -15.61 -10.79
CA ASN A 151 17.16 -16.89 -10.10
C ASN A 151 18.23 -17.74 -10.79
N LEU A 152 19.44 -17.76 -10.24
CA LEU A 152 20.52 -18.59 -10.74
C LEU A 152 20.45 -20.03 -10.19
N SER A 153 19.94 -20.17 -8.95
CA SER A 153 19.63 -21.44 -8.29
C SER A 153 18.76 -21.14 -7.06
N GLU A 154 18.34 -22.19 -6.31
CA GLU A 154 17.56 -21.98 -5.09
C GLU A 154 18.29 -21.13 -4.04
N ASP A 155 19.63 -21.17 -4.05
CA ASP A 155 20.49 -20.48 -3.07
C ASP A 155 21.19 -19.24 -3.63
N ILE A 156 21.20 -19.02 -4.96
CA ILE A 156 21.95 -17.93 -5.60
C ILE A 156 20.98 -17.00 -6.31
N LYS A 157 20.90 -15.77 -5.83
CA LYS A 157 20.14 -14.67 -6.44
C LYS A 157 21.10 -13.54 -6.81
N GLU A 158 21.00 -13.08 -8.05
CA GLU A 158 21.62 -11.83 -8.46
C GLU A 158 20.59 -10.71 -8.34
N GLU A 159 20.92 -9.66 -7.59
CA GLU A 159 20.08 -8.51 -7.37
C GLU A 159 20.75 -7.24 -7.91
N LEU A 160 20.08 -6.55 -8.83
CA LEU A 160 20.54 -5.28 -9.38
C LEU A 160 19.46 -4.22 -9.29
N TYR A 161 19.70 -3.17 -8.52
CA TYR A 161 18.80 -2.02 -8.46
C TYR A 161 19.23 -0.92 -9.42
N GLU A 162 18.30 -0.44 -10.25
CA GLU A 162 18.52 0.60 -11.27
C GLU A 162 17.51 1.74 -11.09
N PRO A 163 17.94 2.90 -10.56
CA PRO A 163 17.12 4.11 -10.51
C PRO A 163 17.15 4.84 -11.85
N ILE A 164 16.00 5.13 -12.43
CA ILE A 164 15.85 5.92 -13.64
C ILE A 164 15.16 7.23 -13.28
N PHE A 165 15.91 8.33 -13.24
CA PHE A 165 15.41 9.64 -12.90
C PHE A 165 14.86 10.40 -14.12
N ASN A 166 13.71 11.05 -13.93
CA ASN A 166 13.16 12.05 -14.83
C ASN A 166 13.52 13.46 -14.32
N ILE A 167 14.80 13.82 -14.43
CA ILE A 167 15.32 15.11 -13.92
C ILE A 167 14.93 16.26 -14.83
N ASN A 168 14.93 16.02 -16.14
CA ASN A 168 14.73 17.06 -17.12
C ASN A 168 13.54 16.74 -18.01
N LYS A 169 12.45 17.48 -17.85
CA LYS A 169 11.22 17.33 -18.66
C LYS A 169 11.45 17.45 -20.18
N LYS A 170 12.61 18.01 -20.60
CA LYS A 170 12.97 18.21 -22.01
C LYS A 170 13.73 17.02 -22.63
N THR A 171 14.37 16.18 -21.83
CA THR A 171 15.15 15.02 -22.33
C THR A 171 14.38 13.74 -22.16
N LYS A 172 13.98 13.11 -23.27
CA LYS A 172 13.22 11.85 -23.30
C LYS A 172 14.08 10.60 -23.00
N ASN A 173 15.33 10.76 -22.54
CA ASN A 173 16.23 9.63 -22.30
C ASN A 173 15.73 8.63 -21.24
N TYR A 174 15.00 9.10 -20.21
CA TYR A 174 14.43 8.24 -19.19
C TYR A 174 13.33 7.32 -19.77
N GLU A 175 12.50 7.82 -20.67
CA GLU A 175 11.40 7.06 -21.30
C GLU A 175 11.95 5.89 -22.12
N GLN A 176 13.01 6.14 -22.90
CA GLN A 176 13.66 5.10 -23.70
C GLN A 176 14.36 4.07 -22.79
N LYS A 177 15.00 4.48 -21.70
CA LYS A 177 15.61 3.56 -20.73
C LYS A 177 14.56 2.64 -20.11
N ILE A 178 13.40 3.20 -19.70
CA ILE A 178 12.29 2.42 -19.15
C ILE A 178 11.76 1.43 -20.19
N LYS A 179 11.50 1.90 -21.43
CA LYS A 179 11.09 1.03 -22.53
C LYS A 179 12.10 -0.09 -22.73
N SER A 180 13.38 0.21 -22.91
CA SER A 180 14.43 -0.79 -23.12
C SER A 180 14.49 -1.81 -21.98
N LYS A 181 14.36 -1.36 -20.72
CA LYS A 181 14.34 -2.24 -19.55
C LYS A 181 13.16 -3.20 -19.58
N LEU A 182 11.95 -2.71 -19.86
CA LEU A 182 10.75 -3.54 -19.92
C LEU A 182 10.77 -4.54 -21.09
N PHE A 183 11.49 -4.23 -22.18
CA PHE A 183 11.58 -5.10 -23.35
C PHE A 183 12.81 -5.99 -23.36
N SER A 184 13.77 -5.83 -22.40
CA SER A 184 14.98 -6.66 -22.34
C SER A 184 14.67 -8.12 -22.02
N GLU A 185 13.69 -8.34 -21.13
CA GLU A 185 13.26 -9.67 -20.68
C GLU A 185 11.76 -9.82 -20.91
N LYS A 186 11.39 -10.38 -22.08
CA LYS A 186 10.02 -10.37 -22.58
C LYS A 186 9.01 -11.15 -21.73
N ASP A 187 9.47 -12.19 -21.04
CA ASP A 187 8.61 -13.12 -20.29
C ASP A 187 8.65 -12.90 -18.77
N TRP A 188 9.49 -11.97 -18.30
CA TRP A 188 9.65 -11.75 -16.87
C TRP A 188 8.47 -10.94 -16.29
N PRO A 189 7.89 -11.39 -15.18
CA PRO A 189 6.87 -10.62 -14.49
C PRO A 189 7.45 -9.33 -13.90
N VAL A 190 6.59 -8.31 -13.82
CA VAL A 190 6.89 -7.02 -13.19
C VAL A 190 6.00 -6.91 -11.95
N LEU A 191 6.59 -7.11 -10.78
CA LEU A 191 5.91 -7.04 -9.50
C LEU A 191 5.81 -5.57 -9.06
N HIS A 192 4.66 -5.14 -8.65
CA HIS A 192 4.42 -3.79 -8.13
C HIS A 192 3.35 -3.81 -7.03
N TYR A 193 3.17 -2.70 -6.33
CA TYR A 193 2.25 -2.64 -5.21
C TYR A 193 1.22 -1.50 -5.37
N GLY A 194 0.07 -1.82 -5.95
CA GLY A 194 -1.00 -0.88 -6.30
C GLY A 194 -1.12 -0.66 -7.80
N GLU A 195 -2.01 0.20 -8.24
CA GLU A 195 -2.30 0.38 -9.67
C GLU A 195 -1.50 1.51 -10.33
N THR A 196 -0.88 2.38 -9.55
CA THR A 196 -0.21 3.61 -10.02
C THR A 196 0.88 3.30 -11.03
N GLU A 197 1.73 2.32 -10.72
CA GLU A 197 2.89 1.90 -11.51
C GLU A 197 2.47 1.41 -12.89
N LYS A 198 1.45 0.56 -12.94
CA LYS A 198 0.91 0.02 -14.19
C LYS A 198 0.30 1.10 -15.06
N ILE A 199 -0.45 2.01 -14.47
CA ILE A 199 -1.08 3.15 -15.18
C ILE A 199 -0.01 4.07 -15.76
N ALA A 200 1.02 4.41 -14.97
CA ALA A 200 2.12 5.28 -15.40
C ALA A 200 2.89 4.67 -16.58
N ILE A 201 3.20 3.36 -16.53
CA ILE A 201 3.89 2.67 -17.63
C ILE A 201 3.02 2.62 -18.89
N VAL A 202 1.74 2.30 -18.79
CA VAL A 202 0.84 2.30 -19.96
C VAL A 202 0.78 3.69 -20.60
N PHE A 203 0.71 4.75 -19.80
CA PHE A 203 0.74 6.12 -20.29
C PHE A 203 2.07 6.45 -21.00
N LEU A 204 3.21 6.06 -20.41
CA LEU A 204 4.54 6.25 -20.98
C LEU A 204 4.68 5.51 -22.33
N LEU A 205 4.26 4.25 -22.41
CA LEU A 205 4.34 3.47 -23.66
C LEU A 205 3.47 4.07 -24.78
N LYS A 206 2.27 4.56 -24.45
CA LYS A 206 1.43 5.30 -25.40
C LYS A 206 2.12 6.57 -25.92
N LYS A 207 2.77 7.32 -25.03
CA LYS A 207 3.54 8.53 -25.39
C LYS A 207 4.73 8.23 -26.31
N LEU A 208 5.28 7.02 -26.20
CA LEU A 208 6.37 6.52 -27.07
C LEU A 208 5.85 5.88 -28.38
N ASN A 209 4.56 6.00 -28.68
CA ASN A 209 3.91 5.41 -29.85
C ASN A 209 4.13 3.89 -29.96
N CYS A 210 4.16 3.16 -28.85
CA CYS A 210 4.14 1.71 -28.86
C CYS A 210 2.82 1.19 -29.42
N THR A 211 2.85 0.04 -30.11
CA THR A 211 1.64 -0.58 -30.65
C THR A 211 0.73 -1.12 -29.54
N CYS A 212 -0.53 -1.38 -29.86
CA CYS A 212 -1.47 -1.97 -28.91
C CYS A 212 -0.96 -3.33 -28.40
N GLU A 213 -0.39 -4.15 -29.31
CA GLU A 213 0.17 -5.46 -28.97
C GLU A 213 1.36 -5.34 -28.01
N GLU A 214 2.28 -4.38 -28.25
CA GLU A 214 3.41 -4.10 -27.37
C GLU A 214 2.92 -3.69 -25.96
N ILE A 215 1.92 -2.80 -25.89
CA ILE A 215 1.37 -2.32 -24.62
C ILE A 215 0.68 -3.47 -23.88
N GLU A 216 -0.15 -4.28 -24.51
CA GLU A 216 -0.83 -5.41 -23.86
C GLU A 216 0.17 -6.49 -23.43
N SER A 217 1.21 -6.76 -24.22
CA SER A 217 2.29 -7.68 -23.85
C SER A 217 2.98 -7.24 -22.56
N ILE A 218 3.34 -5.96 -22.43
CA ILE A 218 3.93 -5.42 -21.19
C ILE A 218 2.92 -5.44 -20.05
N LYS A 219 1.70 -4.98 -20.27
CA LYS A 219 0.63 -4.86 -19.28
C LYS A 219 0.23 -6.21 -18.66
N SER A 220 0.28 -7.30 -19.44
CA SER A 220 -0.04 -8.65 -18.96
C SER A 220 0.96 -9.19 -17.95
N ARG A 221 2.19 -8.69 -17.94
CA ARG A 221 3.27 -9.09 -17.02
C ARG A 221 3.25 -8.31 -15.70
N PHE A 222 2.49 -7.19 -15.63
CA PHE A 222 2.38 -6.39 -14.41
C PHE A 222 1.47 -7.10 -13.41
N LEU A 223 2.04 -7.47 -12.28
CA LEU A 223 1.39 -8.21 -11.20
C LEU A 223 1.29 -7.33 -9.95
N ASP A 224 0.09 -6.85 -9.68
CA ASP A 224 -0.21 -6.06 -8.49
C ASP A 224 -0.28 -6.95 -7.24
N LEU A 225 0.78 -6.94 -6.44
CA LEU A 225 0.87 -7.73 -5.20
C LEU A 225 -0.19 -7.33 -4.18
N HIS A 226 -0.58 -6.04 -4.10
CA HIS A 226 -1.64 -5.60 -3.21
C HIS A 226 -2.96 -6.31 -3.53
N ASN A 227 -3.33 -6.36 -4.81
CA ASN A 227 -4.56 -7.02 -5.26
C ASN A 227 -4.49 -8.54 -5.09
N LEU A 228 -3.34 -9.16 -5.39
CA LEU A 228 -3.12 -10.60 -5.22
C LEU A 228 -3.25 -11.02 -3.76
N ILE A 229 -2.58 -10.31 -2.83
CA ILE A 229 -2.66 -10.58 -1.39
C ILE A 229 -4.10 -10.47 -0.90
N ARG A 230 -4.82 -9.40 -1.27
CA ARG A 230 -6.22 -9.19 -0.87
C ARG A 230 -7.20 -10.22 -1.41
N LYS A 231 -6.89 -10.84 -2.55
CA LYS A 231 -7.69 -11.95 -3.12
C LYS A 231 -7.36 -13.28 -2.46
N ALA A 232 -6.12 -13.46 -2.01
CA ALA A 232 -5.66 -14.72 -1.45
C ALA A 232 -5.89 -14.84 0.06
N TYR A 233 -5.77 -13.72 0.80
CA TYR A 233 -5.75 -13.74 2.25
C TYR A 233 -6.50 -12.57 2.88
N ILE A 234 -7.06 -12.84 4.06
CA ILE A 234 -7.39 -11.83 5.07
C ILE A 234 -6.25 -11.86 6.08
N LEU A 235 -5.55 -10.73 6.21
CA LEU A 235 -4.41 -10.59 7.12
C LEU A 235 -4.84 -9.91 8.44
N PRO A 236 -4.20 -10.24 9.57
CA PRO A 236 -4.51 -9.65 10.88
C PRO A 236 -3.90 -8.24 11.04
N ILE A 237 -4.19 -7.36 10.08
CA ILE A 237 -3.61 -6.01 9.99
C ILE A 237 -4.70 -4.96 9.78
N LYS A 238 -4.41 -3.73 10.19
CA LYS A 238 -5.33 -2.59 10.11
C LYS A 238 -5.60 -2.13 8.66
N ASN A 239 -4.61 -2.24 7.80
CA ASN A 239 -4.70 -1.86 6.39
C ASN A 239 -3.65 -2.61 5.57
N TYR A 240 -3.85 -2.62 4.27
CA TYR A 240 -2.98 -3.33 3.32
C TYR A 240 -1.99 -2.38 2.62
N THR A 241 -1.48 -1.35 3.30
CA THR A 241 -0.34 -0.59 2.75
C THR A 241 0.91 -1.48 2.70
N LEU A 242 1.80 -1.22 1.74
CA LEU A 242 3.05 -1.98 1.61
C LEU A 242 3.79 -2.05 2.94
N LYS A 243 3.95 -0.92 3.64
CA LYS A 243 4.63 -0.87 4.94
C LYS A 243 3.97 -1.74 5.99
N THR A 244 2.64 -1.76 6.06
CA THR A 244 1.93 -2.58 7.05
C THR A 244 2.07 -4.07 6.74
N VAL A 245 1.93 -4.46 5.47
CA VAL A 245 2.07 -5.86 5.04
C VAL A 245 3.51 -6.35 5.26
N ALA A 246 4.50 -5.60 4.80
CA ALA A 246 5.91 -5.94 4.97
C ALA A 246 6.28 -6.08 6.46
N SER A 247 5.89 -5.13 7.31
CA SER A 247 6.15 -5.23 8.75
C SER A 247 5.47 -6.43 9.39
N TRP A 248 4.27 -6.81 8.93
CA TRP A 248 3.59 -8.01 9.42
C TRP A 248 4.33 -9.31 9.04
N THR A 249 4.99 -9.35 7.88
CA THR A 249 5.83 -10.50 7.48
C THR A 249 7.18 -10.56 8.20
N GLY A 250 7.48 -9.58 9.06
CA GLY A 250 8.76 -9.49 9.79
C GLY A 250 9.83 -8.70 9.05
N PHE A 251 9.49 -8.08 7.92
CA PHE A 251 10.44 -7.21 7.20
C PHE A 251 10.74 -5.95 8.00
N GLU A 252 12.00 -5.63 8.15
CA GLU A 252 12.48 -4.42 8.82
C GLU A 252 13.01 -3.41 7.80
N TRP A 253 12.32 -2.25 7.72
CA TRP A 253 12.76 -1.13 6.89
C TRP A 253 14.08 -0.54 7.41
N GLU A 254 15.06 -0.35 6.54
CA GLU A 254 16.29 0.37 6.91
C GLU A 254 15.98 1.80 7.36
N GLN A 255 15.04 2.45 6.68
CA GLN A 255 14.64 3.82 6.93
C GLN A 255 13.27 3.87 7.63
N LYS A 256 13.23 3.46 8.91
CA LYS A 256 11.97 3.30 9.69
C LYS A 256 11.05 4.53 9.72
N ASN A 257 11.58 5.75 9.60
CA ASN A 257 10.83 7.02 9.73
C ASN A 257 10.75 7.80 8.41
N VAL A 258 10.98 7.16 7.27
CA VAL A 258 10.90 7.78 5.95
C VAL A 258 9.61 7.35 5.25
N SER A 259 8.98 8.29 4.55
CA SER A 259 7.76 8.11 3.77
C SER A 259 7.92 8.76 2.40
N GLY A 260 7.00 8.49 1.47
CA GLY A 260 6.96 9.13 0.15
C GLY A 260 6.95 10.67 0.22
N SER A 261 6.32 11.27 1.26
CA SER A 261 6.39 12.72 1.48
C SER A 261 7.81 13.21 1.78
N LYS A 262 8.66 12.36 2.40
CA LYS A 262 10.06 12.68 2.62
C LYS A 262 10.89 12.55 1.34
N ALA A 263 10.60 11.56 0.50
CA ALA A 263 11.19 11.43 -0.83
C ALA A 263 10.84 12.64 -1.71
N LEU A 264 9.58 13.09 -1.70
CA LEU A 264 9.15 14.31 -2.36
C LEU A 264 9.89 15.56 -1.84
N TYR A 265 10.04 15.69 -0.52
CA TYR A 265 10.81 16.78 0.07
C TYR A 265 12.26 16.79 -0.45
N TRP A 266 12.93 15.63 -0.49
CA TRP A 266 14.29 15.53 -1.04
C TRP A 266 14.35 15.85 -2.53
N TRP A 267 13.32 15.47 -3.29
CA TRP A 267 13.20 15.86 -4.69
C TRP A 267 13.12 17.37 -4.87
N ILE A 268 12.27 18.06 -4.09
CA ILE A 268 12.18 19.51 -4.11
C ILE A 268 13.51 20.16 -3.71
N GLN A 269 14.20 19.67 -2.68
CA GLN A 269 15.52 20.16 -2.29
C GLN A 269 16.56 19.98 -3.40
N TYR A 270 16.54 18.85 -4.08
CA TYR A 270 17.40 18.63 -5.24
C TYR A 270 17.11 19.63 -6.36
N GLN A 271 15.85 19.90 -6.66
CA GLN A 271 15.50 20.89 -7.70
C GLN A 271 16.01 22.29 -7.38
N ILE A 272 16.00 22.67 -6.11
CA ILE A 272 16.48 23.99 -5.65
C ILE A 272 18.00 24.07 -5.63
N THR A 273 18.64 23.07 -5.02
CA THR A 273 20.07 23.14 -4.67
C THR A 273 21.00 22.47 -5.68
N ARG A 274 20.47 21.57 -6.52
CA ARG A 274 21.23 20.68 -7.43
C ARG A 274 22.25 19.82 -6.71
N ASN A 275 22.05 19.56 -5.41
CA ASN A 275 22.93 18.72 -4.62
C ASN A 275 22.50 17.25 -4.70
N ASP A 276 23.37 16.41 -5.28
CA ASP A 276 23.11 14.98 -5.52
C ASP A 276 22.93 14.13 -4.26
N ILE A 277 23.25 14.68 -3.08
CA ILE A 277 22.98 14.00 -1.81
C ILE A 277 21.49 13.69 -1.63
N PHE A 278 20.60 14.54 -2.16
CA PHE A 278 19.17 14.31 -2.11
C PHE A 278 18.73 13.17 -3.03
N LEU A 279 19.34 13.06 -4.23
CA LEU A 279 19.07 11.92 -5.12
C LEU A 279 19.52 10.60 -4.48
N LYS A 280 20.69 10.57 -3.82
CA LYS A 280 21.18 9.39 -3.09
C LYS A 280 20.22 8.98 -1.98
N LYS A 281 19.62 9.94 -1.25
CA LYS A 281 18.62 9.65 -0.22
C LYS A 281 17.33 9.05 -0.82
N ILE A 282 16.87 9.58 -1.95
CA ILE A 282 15.70 9.06 -2.67
C ILE A 282 15.97 7.63 -3.15
N VAL A 283 17.14 7.39 -3.78
CA VAL A 283 17.56 6.05 -4.24
C VAL A 283 17.56 5.04 -3.09
N ARG A 284 18.15 5.40 -1.94
CA ARG A 284 18.16 4.53 -0.77
C ARG A 284 16.77 4.21 -0.25
N TYR A 285 15.86 5.19 -0.26
CA TYR A 285 14.48 5.03 0.16
C TYR A 285 13.69 4.11 -0.78
N ASN A 286 13.81 4.32 -2.08
CA ASN A 286 13.07 3.55 -3.08
C ASN A 286 13.62 2.12 -3.25
N LYS A 287 14.91 1.92 -2.96
CA LYS A 287 15.53 0.58 -2.96
C LYS A 287 15.12 -0.25 -1.73
N ASP A 288 14.91 0.39 -0.58
CA ASP A 288 14.50 -0.24 0.68
C ASP A 288 13.08 -0.82 0.59
#